data_e7474579be5077d74dca2d1ae1eaaa16
#
_entry.id   e7474579be5077d74dca2d1ae1eaaa16
#
_cell.length_a   1.000
_cell.length_b   1.000
_cell.length_c   1.000
_cell.angle_alpha   90.00
_cell.angle_beta   90.00
_cell.angle_gamma   90.00
#
_symmetry.space_group_name_H-M   'P 1'
#
loop_
_entity.id
_entity.type
_entity.pdbx_description
1 polymer ?
#
loop_
_entity_poly.entity_id
_entity_poly.type
_entity_poly.pdbx_seq_one_letter_code
_entity_poly.pdbx_strand_id
1 'polypeptide(L)'
;MAATQVNPTRMELTRLKKKLVTATRGHKLLKDKRDELMRQFLDMARENMALREKVEVGIKAANTNFVIAKAGMSEQILHTALMAPKQEVQLTCKDRNVMSVDIPVFEYTTKSADENDIYSYGFAFTSGDLDDAVKSLADILPDMLKLAEIEKSCQLLASEIEKTRRRVNALGHVIIPETKEGIRYISMKLDENERSTQVRLMKVKDMMLEEAHHYKEHQFE
;
A
#
# COMPACT_ATOMS: atom_id res chain seq x y z
N MET A 1 -15.10 6.28 -25.98
CA MET A 1 -14.50 5.03 -25.47
C MET A 1 -14.38 4.06 -26.64
N ALA A 2 -13.20 3.51 -26.88
CA ALA A 2 -13.01 2.54 -27.97
C ALA A 2 -13.86 1.29 -27.65
N ALA A 3 -14.79 0.96 -28.55
CA ALA A 3 -15.59 -0.25 -28.41
C ALA A 3 -14.62 -1.44 -28.43
N THR A 4 -14.52 -2.12 -27.32
CA THR A 4 -13.75 -3.37 -27.22
C THR A 4 -14.36 -4.31 -28.27
N GLN A 5 -13.61 -4.67 -29.31
CA GLN A 5 -14.05 -5.65 -30.32
C GLN A 5 -14.13 -7.02 -29.65
N VAL A 6 -15.26 -7.30 -29.06
CA VAL A 6 -15.52 -8.59 -28.41
C VAL A 6 -16.36 -9.43 -29.37
N ASN A 7 -15.89 -10.62 -29.72
CA ASN A 7 -16.64 -11.55 -30.55
C ASN A 7 -17.94 -11.99 -29.86
N PRO A 8 -19.11 -11.80 -30.44
CA PRO A 8 -20.41 -12.11 -29.83
C PRO A 8 -20.69 -13.61 -29.84
N THR A 9 -20.07 -14.36 -28.92
CA THR A 9 -20.26 -15.80 -28.76
C THR A 9 -20.79 -16.17 -27.38
N ARG A 10 -21.52 -17.27 -27.25
CA ARG A 10 -22.02 -17.79 -25.96
C ARG A 10 -20.86 -18.11 -24.99
N MET A 11 -19.71 -18.59 -25.53
CA MET A 11 -18.51 -18.85 -24.73
C MET A 11 -17.97 -17.56 -24.11
N GLU A 12 -17.82 -16.49 -24.90
CA GLU A 12 -17.29 -15.22 -24.42
C GLU A 12 -18.25 -14.56 -23.43
N LEU A 13 -19.57 -14.67 -23.62
CA LEU A 13 -20.55 -14.22 -22.64
C LEU A 13 -20.35 -14.88 -21.29
N THR A 14 -20.16 -16.20 -21.26
CA THR A 14 -19.94 -16.96 -20.02
C THR A 14 -18.61 -16.56 -19.36
N ARG A 15 -17.57 -16.34 -20.16
CA ARG A 15 -16.26 -15.88 -19.69
C ARG A 15 -16.33 -14.49 -19.05
N LEU A 16 -17.02 -13.55 -19.70
CA LEU A 16 -17.21 -12.19 -19.18
C LEU A 16 -18.08 -12.18 -17.92
N LYS A 17 -19.12 -12.99 -17.84
CA LYS A 17 -19.91 -13.15 -16.61
C LYS A 17 -19.07 -13.64 -15.44
N LYS A 18 -18.21 -14.65 -15.64
CA LYS A 18 -17.26 -15.13 -14.63
C LYS A 18 -16.25 -14.04 -14.24
N LYS A 19 -15.70 -13.33 -15.23
CA LYS A 19 -14.79 -12.20 -15.02
C LYS A 19 -15.43 -11.10 -14.18
N LEU A 20 -16.69 -10.75 -14.45
CA LEU A 20 -17.43 -9.75 -13.69
C LEU A 20 -17.60 -10.15 -12.21
N VAL A 21 -17.98 -11.40 -11.95
CA VAL A 21 -18.13 -11.90 -10.57
C VAL A 21 -16.80 -11.85 -9.82
N THR A 22 -15.70 -12.28 -10.47
CA THR A 22 -14.37 -12.22 -9.87
C THR A 22 -13.93 -10.77 -9.63
N ALA A 23 -14.15 -9.88 -10.60
CA ALA A 23 -13.80 -8.46 -10.49
C ALA A 23 -14.58 -7.75 -9.39
N THR A 24 -15.87 -8.02 -9.23
CA THR A 24 -16.68 -7.42 -8.17
C THR A 24 -16.28 -7.90 -6.78
N ARG A 25 -15.97 -9.20 -6.64
CA ARG A 25 -15.43 -9.75 -5.37
C ARG A 25 -14.05 -9.18 -5.06
N GLY A 26 -13.16 -9.14 -6.06
CA GLY A 26 -11.82 -8.56 -5.91
C GLY A 26 -11.85 -7.08 -5.58
N HIS A 27 -12.75 -6.30 -6.18
CA HIS A 27 -12.95 -4.89 -5.85
C HIS A 27 -13.35 -4.70 -4.38
N LYS A 28 -14.30 -5.52 -3.87
CA LYS A 28 -14.71 -5.45 -2.46
C LYS A 28 -13.55 -5.77 -1.53
N LEU A 29 -12.85 -6.90 -1.75
CA LEU A 29 -11.72 -7.31 -0.91
C LEU A 29 -10.56 -6.29 -0.90
N LEU A 30 -10.25 -5.71 -2.07
CA LEU A 30 -9.21 -4.68 -2.15
C LEU A 30 -9.64 -3.37 -1.49
N LYS A 31 -10.93 -3.03 -1.54
CA LYS A 31 -11.48 -1.90 -0.81
C LYS A 31 -11.35 -2.11 0.70
N ASP A 32 -11.76 -3.27 1.20
CA ASP A 32 -11.67 -3.63 2.61
C ASP A 32 -10.18 -3.64 3.08
N LYS A 33 -9.27 -4.20 2.25
CA LYS A 33 -7.82 -4.13 2.51
C LYS A 33 -7.31 -2.69 2.60
N ARG A 34 -7.72 -1.82 1.66
CA ARG A 34 -7.31 -0.40 1.66
C ARG A 34 -7.78 0.32 2.91
N ASP A 35 -9.03 0.09 3.30
CA ASP A 35 -9.64 0.77 4.44
C ASP A 35 -8.96 0.34 5.76
N GLU A 36 -8.58 -0.93 5.90
CA GLU A 36 -7.82 -1.42 7.05
C GLU A 36 -6.37 -0.90 7.06
N LEU A 37 -5.68 -0.89 5.91
CA LEU A 37 -4.35 -0.27 5.81
C LEU A 37 -4.39 1.22 6.16
N MET A 38 -5.43 1.95 5.75
CA MET A 38 -5.61 3.36 6.08
C MET A 38 -5.81 3.55 7.59
N ARG A 39 -6.55 2.68 8.27
CA ARG A 39 -6.74 2.73 9.72
C ARG A 39 -5.40 2.58 10.44
N GLN A 40 -4.63 1.55 10.08
CA GLN A 40 -3.31 1.31 10.67
C GLN A 40 -2.32 2.45 10.41
N PHE A 41 -2.35 2.99 9.19
CA PHE A 41 -1.52 4.15 8.84
C PHE A 41 -1.86 5.37 9.70
N LEU A 42 -3.14 5.66 9.94
CA LEU A 42 -3.55 6.80 10.77
C LEU A 42 -3.12 6.62 12.23
N ASP A 43 -3.19 5.41 12.77
CA ASP A 43 -2.74 5.11 14.13
C ASP A 43 -1.22 5.30 14.26
N MET A 44 -0.44 4.76 13.31
CA MET A 44 1.02 4.98 13.27
C MET A 44 1.40 6.44 13.02
N ALA A 45 0.63 7.17 12.22
CA ALA A 45 0.89 8.60 11.98
C ALA A 45 0.71 9.44 13.25
N ARG A 46 -0.25 9.10 14.09
CA ARG A 46 -0.43 9.77 15.41
C ARG A 46 0.73 9.48 16.33
N GLU A 47 1.18 8.22 16.41
CA GLU A 47 2.37 7.85 17.19
C GLU A 47 3.62 8.57 16.68
N ASN A 48 3.78 8.65 15.37
CA ASN A 48 4.88 9.37 14.72
C ASN A 48 4.91 10.84 15.15
N MET A 49 3.77 11.53 15.10
CA MET A 49 3.69 12.93 15.51
C MET A 49 4.08 13.12 16.98
N ALA A 50 3.57 12.27 17.87
CA ALA A 50 3.86 12.37 19.31
C ALA A 50 5.35 12.10 19.61
N LEU A 51 5.94 11.07 18.98
CA LEU A 51 7.36 10.76 19.14
C LEU A 51 8.25 11.84 18.53
N ARG A 52 7.88 12.39 17.39
CA ARG A 52 8.62 13.45 16.72
C ARG A 52 8.67 14.72 17.57
N GLU A 53 7.55 15.12 18.15
CA GLU A 53 7.50 16.26 19.06
C GLU A 53 8.39 16.04 20.30
N LYS A 54 8.34 14.83 20.89
CA LYS A 54 9.20 14.43 22.00
C LYS A 54 10.70 14.51 21.64
N VAL A 55 11.07 13.94 20.50
CA VAL A 55 12.45 13.93 20.00
C VAL A 55 12.93 15.34 19.67
N GLU A 56 12.11 16.18 19.03
CA GLU A 56 12.45 17.56 18.73
C GLU A 56 12.72 18.40 19.99
N VAL A 57 11.89 18.23 21.04
CA VAL A 57 12.10 18.91 22.33
C VAL A 57 13.40 18.43 22.96
N GLY A 58 13.64 17.14 22.96
CA GLY A 58 14.86 16.56 23.53
C GLY A 58 16.13 16.99 22.79
N ILE A 59 16.14 16.97 21.47
CA ILE A 59 17.27 17.43 20.66
C ILE A 59 17.54 18.94 20.88
N LYS A 60 16.49 19.77 21.01
CA LYS A 60 16.64 21.19 21.32
C LYS A 60 17.33 21.39 22.69
N ALA A 61 16.89 20.64 23.70
CA ALA A 61 17.52 20.69 25.02
C ALA A 61 18.99 20.25 24.98
N ALA A 62 19.28 19.11 24.33
CA ALA A 62 20.63 18.61 24.17
C ALA A 62 21.56 19.60 23.43
N ASN A 63 21.06 20.19 22.33
CA ASN A 63 21.81 21.22 21.59
C ASN A 63 22.06 22.48 22.42
N THR A 64 21.12 22.90 23.26
CA THR A 64 21.30 24.05 24.15
C THR A 64 22.40 23.77 25.16
N ASN A 65 22.41 22.61 25.81
CA ASN A 65 23.46 22.19 26.75
C ASN A 65 24.81 22.09 26.02
N PHE A 66 24.84 21.57 24.80
CA PHE A 66 26.07 21.50 23.99
C PHE A 66 26.65 22.89 23.64
N VAL A 67 25.79 23.86 23.31
CA VAL A 67 26.22 25.24 23.04
C VAL A 67 26.82 25.89 24.30
N ILE A 68 26.21 25.64 25.46
CA ILE A 68 26.75 26.13 26.76
C ILE A 68 28.11 25.49 27.02
N ALA A 69 28.24 24.18 26.86
CA ALA A 69 29.53 23.48 27.01
C ALA A 69 30.60 24.02 26.05
N LYS A 70 30.23 24.28 24.80
CA LYS A 70 31.15 24.87 23.77
C LYS A 70 31.60 26.27 24.15
N ALA A 71 30.76 27.06 24.79
CA ALA A 71 31.12 28.40 25.27
C ALA A 71 32.14 28.39 26.41
N GLY A 72 32.10 27.34 27.25
CA GLY A 72 33.00 27.19 28.43
C GLY A 72 34.33 26.49 28.12
N MET A 73 34.48 25.85 26.95
CA MET A 73 35.66 25.05 26.59
C MET A 73 36.31 25.54 25.31
N SER A 74 37.62 25.25 25.14
CA SER A 74 38.28 25.51 23.86
C SER A 74 37.85 24.46 22.82
N GLU A 75 37.81 24.88 21.58
CA GLU A 75 37.39 24.03 20.45
C GLU A 75 38.30 22.79 20.27
N GLN A 76 39.59 22.93 20.57
CA GLN A 76 40.56 21.83 20.49
C GLN A 76 40.27 20.75 21.55
N ILE A 77 39.94 21.18 22.79
CA ILE A 77 39.61 20.25 23.89
C ILE A 77 38.29 19.52 23.58
N LEU A 78 37.28 20.23 23.10
CA LEU A 78 36.01 19.65 22.72
C LEU A 78 36.18 18.61 21.61
N HIS A 79 36.95 18.95 20.57
CA HIS A 79 37.22 18.02 19.47
C HIS A 79 37.93 16.77 19.95
N THR A 80 38.93 16.91 20.83
CA THR A 80 39.67 15.78 21.39
C THR A 80 38.82 14.90 22.26
N ALA A 81 37.91 15.49 23.08
CA ALA A 81 37.00 14.77 23.95
C ALA A 81 36.01 13.90 23.17
N LEU A 82 35.50 14.38 22.03
CA LEU A 82 34.51 13.70 21.21
C LEU A 82 35.09 12.83 20.08
N MET A 83 36.42 12.81 19.91
CA MET A 83 37.08 12.14 18.78
C MET A 83 36.91 10.60 18.81
N ALA A 84 36.84 9.99 19.97
CA ALA A 84 36.77 8.54 20.12
C ALA A 84 35.54 8.15 20.97
N PRO A 85 34.41 7.79 20.36
CA PRO A 85 33.24 7.34 21.13
C PRO A 85 33.54 6.01 21.84
N LYS A 86 33.11 5.89 23.08
CA LYS A 86 33.27 4.69 23.90
C LYS A 86 32.12 3.71 23.69
N GLN A 87 30.91 4.23 23.51
CA GLN A 87 29.71 3.47 23.19
C GLN A 87 29.56 3.26 21.69
N GLU A 88 29.15 2.05 21.36
CA GLU A 88 28.78 1.64 19.99
C GLU A 88 27.40 1.00 20.03
N VAL A 89 26.53 1.42 19.12
CA VAL A 89 25.18 0.87 18.99
C VAL A 89 25.14 0.01 17.73
N GLN A 90 24.89 -1.28 17.91
CA GLN A 90 24.69 -2.22 16.81
C GLN A 90 23.19 -2.36 16.54
N LEU A 91 22.77 -2.01 15.34
CA LEU A 91 21.38 -2.07 14.88
C LEU A 91 21.17 -3.31 14.01
N THR A 92 20.22 -4.14 14.40
CA THR A 92 19.77 -5.27 13.60
C THR A 92 18.36 -4.98 13.08
N CYS A 93 18.21 -4.99 11.75
CA CYS A 93 16.91 -4.81 11.11
C CYS A 93 16.26 -6.19 10.88
N LYS A 94 15.05 -6.38 11.39
CA LYS A 94 14.19 -7.54 11.09
C LYS A 94 12.96 -7.05 10.36
N ASP A 95 12.43 -7.87 9.45
CA ASP A 95 11.21 -7.56 8.74
C ASP A 95 10.01 -8.25 9.39
N ARG A 96 8.96 -7.51 9.63
CA ARG A 96 7.66 -7.99 10.09
C ARG A 96 6.62 -7.75 9.01
N ASN A 97 5.92 -8.81 8.59
CA ASN A 97 4.88 -8.68 7.58
C ASN A 97 3.55 -8.25 8.20
N VAL A 98 3.00 -7.15 7.70
CA VAL A 98 1.67 -6.64 8.08
C VAL A 98 0.86 -6.44 6.81
N MET A 99 -0.17 -7.26 6.60
CA MET A 99 -1.06 -7.21 5.43
C MET A 99 -0.34 -7.21 4.07
N SER A 100 0.72 -8.00 3.93
CA SER A 100 1.59 -8.08 2.76
C SER A 100 2.48 -6.85 2.54
N VAL A 101 2.74 -6.09 3.59
CA VAL A 101 3.76 -5.03 3.64
C VAL A 101 4.82 -5.47 4.63
N ASP A 102 6.06 -5.51 4.20
CA ASP A 102 7.19 -5.83 5.07
C ASP A 102 7.63 -4.55 5.77
N ILE A 103 7.39 -4.50 7.08
CA ILE A 103 7.69 -3.36 7.95
C ILE A 103 8.97 -3.69 8.71
N PRO A 104 9.98 -2.82 8.70
CA PRO A 104 11.19 -3.02 9.46
C PRO A 104 10.92 -2.89 10.96
N VAL A 105 11.53 -3.75 11.74
CA VAL A 105 11.58 -3.69 13.21
C VAL A 105 13.04 -3.57 13.61
N PHE A 106 13.36 -2.56 14.40
CA PHE A 106 14.72 -2.27 14.82
C PHE A 106 14.99 -2.87 16.19
N GLU A 107 15.95 -3.78 16.25
CA GLU A 107 16.53 -4.25 17.50
C GLU A 107 17.93 -3.64 17.63
N TYR A 108 18.20 -2.99 18.73
CA TYR A 108 19.52 -2.40 18.98
C TYR A 108 20.12 -2.97 20.24
N THR A 109 21.44 -3.15 20.21
CA THR A 109 22.26 -3.56 21.36
C THR A 109 23.36 -2.55 21.55
N THR A 110 23.57 -2.14 22.79
CA THR A 110 24.68 -1.28 23.18
C THR A 110 25.87 -2.14 23.59
N LYS A 111 27.08 -1.66 23.32
CA LYS A 111 28.32 -2.38 23.60
C LYS A 111 28.51 -2.68 25.09
N SER A 112 28.20 -1.74 25.96
CA SER A 112 28.20 -1.92 27.40
C SER A 112 26.80 -1.71 27.99
N ALA A 113 26.48 -2.48 29.05
CA ALA A 113 25.22 -2.38 29.75
C ALA A 113 25.20 -1.24 30.78
N ASP A 114 26.34 -0.66 31.09
CA ASP A 114 26.49 0.39 32.11
C ASP A 114 26.10 1.75 31.51
N GLU A 115 25.10 2.40 32.11
CA GLU A 115 24.64 3.74 31.73
C GLU A 115 25.72 4.81 31.86
N ASN A 116 26.70 4.63 32.74
CA ASN A 116 27.81 5.57 32.94
C ASN A 116 28.96 5.41 31.94
N ASP A 117 28.95 4.38 31.13
CA ASP A 117 30.02 4.11 30.13
C ASP A 117 29.86 4.93 28.86
N ILE A 118 29.09 6.00 28.90
CA ILE A 118 28.80 6.91 27.79
C ILE A 118 29.95 7.88 27.57
N TYR A 119 30.67 8.23 28.66
CA TYR A 119 31.73 9.25 28.63
C TYR A 119 33.05 8.68 28.14
N SER A 120 33.53 9.24 27.02
CA SER A 120 34.80 8.85 26.39
C SER A 120 36.02 9.67 26.85
N TYR A 121 35.79 10.67 27.69
CA TYR A 121 36.77 11.65 28.10
C TYR A 121 36.93 11.66 29.62
N GLY A 122 38.09 12.20 30.11
CA GLY A 122 38.37 12.34 31.50
C GLY A 122 37.95 13.72 32.04
N PHE A 123 37.90 13.86 33.39
CA PHE A 123 37.49 15.09 34.07
C PHE A 123 38.46 16.27 33.86
N ALA A 124 39.67 16.05 33.34
CA ALA A 124 40.65 17.11 33.10
C ALA A 124 40.26 17.97 31.90
N PHE A 125 40.00 19.25 32.15
CA PHE A 125 39.66 20.26 31.11
C PHE A 125 38.26 20.12 30.47
N THR A 126 37.38 19.23 30.97
CA THR A 126 35.99 19.09 30.48
C THR A 126 35.02 19.73 31.48
N SER A 127 33.93 20.30 30.95
CA SER A 127 32.88 20.93 31.79
C SER A 127 31.75 19.94 32.01
N GLY A 128 31.06 20.05 33.18
CA GLY A 128 29.88 19.25 33.48
C GLY A 128 28.73 19.47 32.53
N ASP A 129 28.66 20.63 31.86
CA ASP A 129 27.66 20.90 30.85
C ASP A 129 27.79 19.98 29.60
N LEU A 130 29.03 19.50 29.33
CA LEU A 130 29.25 18.51 28.27
C LEU A 130 28.68 17.15 28.69
N ASP A 131 28.80 16.77 29.94
CA ASP A 131 28.25 15.51 30.47
C ASP A 131 26.73 15.53 30.37
N ASP A 132 26.10 16.64 30.74
CA ASP A 132 24.64 16.80 30.60
C ASP A 132 24.16 16.76 29.13
N ALA A 133 24.94 17.32 28.20
CA ALA A 133 24.64 17.28 26.78
C ALA A 133 24.72 15.85 26.21
N VAL A 134 25.81 15.12 26.56
CA VAL A 134 26.01 13.72 26.11
C VAL A 134 24.93 12.81 26.70
N LYS A 135 24.59 12.98 28.01
CA LYS A 135 23.54 12.23 28.66
C LYS A 135 22.17 12.46 28.01
N SER A 136 21.82 13.72 27.78
CA SER A 136 20.54 14.03 27.10
C SER A 136 20.46 13.46 25.69
N LEU A 137 21.54 13.39 24.94
CA LEU A 137 21.57 12.72 23.62
C LEU A 137 21.42 11.20 23.76
N ALA A 138 22.07 10.59 24.74
CA ALA A 138 21.95 9.16 25.01
C ALA A 138 20.52 8.76 25.39
N ASP A 139 19.86 9.57 26.20
CA ASP A 139 18.46 9.35 26.64
C ASP A 139 17.46 9.45 25.46
N ILE A 140 17.76 10.28 24.45
CA ILE A 140 16.90 10.47 23.28
C ILE A 140 17.13 9.40 22.21
N LEU A 141 18.29 8.76 22.17
CA LEU A 141 18.67 7.79 21.15
C LEU A 141 17.63 6.67 20.92
N PRO A 142 17.07 6.03 21.97
CA PRO A 142 16.02 5.02 21.82
C PRO A 142 14.77 5.58 21.12
N ASP A 143 14.36 6.79 21.49
CA ASP A 143 13.19 7.44 20.88
C ASP A 143 13.45 7.81 19.41
N MET A 144 14.68 8.20 19.06
CA MET A 144 15.09 8.45 17.66
C MET A 144 15.05 7.18 16.82
N LEU A 145 15.55 6.06 17.33
CA LEU A 145 15.51 4.77 16.63
C LEU A 145 14.07 4.31 16.41
N LYS A 146 13.23 4.46 17.43
CA LYS A 146 11.81 4.14 17.34
C LYS A 146 11.06 5.04 16.35
N LEU A 147 11.41 6.33 16.33
CA LEU A 147 10.87 7.27 15.34
C LEU A 147 11.24 6.86 13.92
N ALA A 148 12.49 6.49 13.67
CA ALA A 148 12.96 6.05 12.37
C ALA A 148 12.24 4.77 11.89
N GLU A 149 12.00 3.82 12.79
CA GLU A 149 11.21 2.61 12.53
C GLU A 149 9.79 2.95 12.09
N ILE A 150 9.10 3.82 12.86
CA ILE A 150 7.72 4.21 12.58
C ILE A 150 7.63 5.04 11.30
N GLU A 151 8.54 5.98 11.06
CA GLU A 151 8.58 6.76 9.82
C GLU A 151 8.74 5.89 8.58
N LYS A 152 9.66 4.93 8.63
CA LYS A 152 9.86 3.99 7.52
C LYS A 152 8.64 3.11 7.30
N SER A 153 8.03 2.64 8.37
CA SER A 153 6.78 1.86 8.33
C SER A 153 5.64 2.66 7.70
N CYS A 154 5.46 3.92 8.08
CA CYS A 154 4.48 4.83 7.49
C CYS A 154 4.73 5.03 5.97
N GLN A 155 5.97 5.21 5.54
CA GLN A 155 6.31 5.36 4.11
C GLN A 155 5.92 4.11 3.31
N LEU A 156 6.23 2.91 3.82
CA LEU A 156 5.91 1.64 3.16
C LEU A 156 4.40 1.42 3.09
N LEU A 157 3.67 1.67 4.18
CA LEU A 157 2.20 1.61 4.20
C LEU A 157 1.58 2.61 3.23
N ALA A 158 2.04 3.86 3.20
CA ALA A 158 1.54 4.88 2.28
C ALA A 158 1.70 4.45 0.81
N SER A 159 2.86 3.89 0.44
CA SER A 159 3.11 3.39 -0.91
C SER A 159 2.17 2.24 -1.30
N GLU A 160 1.89 1.32 -0.38
CA GLU A 160 0.98 0.20 -0.64
C GLU A 160 -0.48 0.65 -0.67
N ILE A 161 -0.89 1.61 0.16
CA ILE A 161 -2.21 2.25 0.10
C ILE A 161 -2.41 2.90 -1.27
N GLU A 162 -1.42 3.61 -1.79
CA GLU A 162 -1.51 4.23 -3.11
C GLU A 162 -1.65 3.18 -4.23
N LYS A 163 -0.84 2.12 -4.21
CA LYS A 163 -0.93 1.01 -5.16
C LYS A 163 -2.31 0.34 -5.10
N THR A 164 -2.81 0.07 -3.89
CA THR A 164 -4.12 -0.55 -3.69
C THR A 164 -5.24 0.37 -4.14
N ARG A 165 -5.16 1.68 -3.87
CA ARG A 165 -6.10 2.69 -4.35
C ARG A 165 -6.18 2.71 -5.88
N ARG A 166 -5.02 2.68 -6.57
CA ARG A 166 -4.97 2.63 -8.05
C ARG A 166 -5.66 1.36 -8.56
N ARG A 167 -5.41 0.18 -7.94
CA ARG A 167 -6.06 -1.08 -8.32
C ARG A 167 -7.58 -1.06 -8.10
N VAL A 168 -8.04 -0.53 -6.96
CA VAL A 168 -9.47 -0.36 -6.66
C VAL A 168 -10.14 0.55 -7.69
N ASN A 169 -9.53 1.68 -8.01
CA ASN A 169 -10.05 2.62 -8.99
C ASN A 169 -10.10 2.01 -10.40
N ALA A 170 -9.06 1.29 -10.82
CA ALA A 170 -9.04 0.61 -12.12
C ALA A 170 -10.14 -0.47 -12.21
N LEU A 171 -10.34 -1.27 -11.15
CA LEU A 171 -11.42 -2.25 -11.11
C LEU A 171 -12.80 -1.58 -11.14
N GLY A 172 -13.02 -0.56 -10.30
CA GLY A 172 -14.32 0.08 -10.13
C GLY A 172 -14.78 0.91 -11.34
N HIS A 173 -13.87 1.68 -11.92
CA HIS A 173 -14.20 2.67 -12.96
C HIS A 173 -13.88 2.24 -14.39
N VAL A 174 -13.00 1.25 -14.58
CA VAL A 174 -12.63 0.77 -15.92
C VAL A 174 -13.12 -0.65 -16.13
N ILE A 175 -12.60 -1.61 -15.39
CA ILE A 175 -12.80 -3.04 -15.68
C ILE A 175 -14.27 -3.49 -15.49
N ILE A 176 -14.91 -3.09 -14.39
CA ILE A 176 -16.29 -3.49 -14.12
C ILE A 176 -17.29 -2.87 -15.11
N PRO A 177 -17.26 -1.55 -15.42
CA PRO A 177 -18.15 -0.96 -16.42
C PRO A 177 -17.93 -1.55 -17.81
N GLU A 178 -16.67 -1.65 -18.24
CA GLU A 178 -16.30 -2.21 -19.55
C GLU A 178 -16.80 -3.67 -19.73
N THR A 179 -16.66 -4.48 -18.68
CA THR A 179 -17.14 -5.86 -18.68
C THR A 179 -18.67 -5.92 -18.73
N LYS A 180 -19.38 -5.01 -18.03
CA LYS A 180 -20.84 -4.91 -18.07
C LYS A 180 -21.35 -4.49 -19.46
N GLU A 181 -20.72 -3.52 -20.08
CA GLU A 181 -21.04 -3.09 -21.45
C GLU A 181 -20.80 -4.21 -22.46
N GLY A 182 -19.68 -4.93 -22.34
CA GLY A 182 -19.39 -6.10 -23.17
C GLY A 182 -20.44 -7.20 -23.04
N ILE A 183 -20.85 -7.52 -21.82
CA ILE A 183 -21.93 -8.50 -21.58
C ILE A 183 -23.24 -8.04 -22.24
N ARG A 184 -23.61 -6.78 -22.07
CA ARG A 184 -24.83 -6.20 -22.66
C ARG A 184 -24.78 -6.28 -24.20
N TYR A 185 -23.65 -5.89 -24.79
CA TYR A 185 -23.46 -5.95 -26.24
C TYR A 185 -23.61 -7.38 -26.79
N ILE A 186 -22.94 -8.35 -26.16
CA ILE A 186 -23.01 -9.75 -26.59
C ILE A 186 -24.42 -10.30 -26.43
N SER A 187 -25.10 -10.03 -25.31
CA SER A 187 -26.50 -10.44 -25.10
C SER A 187 -27.39 -9.92 -26.22
N MET A 188 -27.35 -8.61 -26.50
CA MET A 188 -28.15 -8.01 -27.57
C MET A 188 -27.89 -8.66 -28.95
N LYS A 189 -26.62 -8.97 -29.27
CA LYS A 189 -26.27 -9.62 -30.54
C LYS A 189 -26.74 -11.08 -30.62
N LEU A 190 -26.65 -11.80 -29.49
CA LEU A 190 -27.16 -13.19 -29.48
C LEU A 190 -28.68 -13.23 -29.56
N ASP A 191 -29.39 -12.34 -28.86
CA ASP A 191 -30.84 -12.22 -28.93
C ASP A 191 -31.32 -11.88 -30.36
N GLU A 192 -30.63 -10.96 -31.06
CA GLU A 192 -30.94 -10.61 -32.47
C GLU A 192 -30.65 -11.76 -33.43
N ASN A 193 -29.58 -12.52 -33.23
CA ASN A 193 -29.29 -13.70 -34.01
C ASN A 193 -30.36 -14.80 -33.79
N GLU A 194 -30.80 -15.01 -32.53
CA GLU A 194 -31.88 -15.97 -32.23
C GLU A 194 -33.18 -15.53 -32.88
N ARG A 195 -33.56 -14.25 -32.79
CA ARG A 195 -34.75 -13.69 -33.42
C ARG A 195 -34.70 -13.86 -34.96
N SER A 196 -33.59 -13.51 -35.58
CA SER A 196 -33.37 -13.66 -37.02
C SER A 196 -33.51 -15.13 -37.46
N THR A 197 -32.97 -16.05 -36.66
CA THR A 197 -33.08 -17.48 -36.95
C THR A 197 -34.52 -17.98 -36.83
N GLN A 198 -35.25 -17.55 -35.79
CA GLN A 198 -36.68 -17.88 -35.64
C GLN A 198 -37.52 -17.38 -36.79
N VAL A 199 -37.32 -16.13 -37.24
CA VAL A 199 -38.04 -15.58 -38.39
C VAL A 199 -37.75 -16.38 -39.69
N ARG A 200 -36.47 -16.77 -39.91
CA ARG A 200 -36.11 -17.62 -41.06
C ARG A 200 -36.79 -18.99 -41.00
N LEU A 201 -36.82 -19.61 -39.81
CA LEU A 201 -37.46 -20.91 -39.61
C LEU A 201 -38.97 -20.82 -39.82
N MET A 202 -39.65 -19.75 -39.38
CA MET A 202 -41.07 -19.52 -39.65
C MET A 202 -41.31 -19.42 -41.14
N LYS A 203 -40.52 -18.64 -41.87
CA LYS A 203 -40.66 -18.48 -43.31
C LYS A 203 -40.42 -19.80 -44.08
N VAL A 204 -39.43 -20.59 -43.69
CA VAL A 204 -39.21 -21.92 -44.29
C VAL A 204 -40.39 -22.85 -43.99
N LYS A 205 -40.93 -22.84 -42.78
CA LYS A 205 -42.14 -23.60 -42.45
C LYS A 205 -43.33 -23.21 -43.31
N ASP A 206 -43.59 -21.92 -43.51
CA ASP A 206 -44.67 -21.41 -44.32
C ASP A 206 -44.53 -21.86 -45.80
N MET A 207 -43.32 -21.76 -46.40
CA MET A 207 -43.04 -22.27 -47.74
C MET A 207 -43.28 -23.77 -47.86
N MET A 208 -42.84 -24.56 -46.87
CA MET A 208 -43.10 -26.03 -46.89
C MET A 208 -44.61 -26.37 -46.77
N LEU A 209 -45.38 -25.57 -46.05
CA LEU A 209 -46.83 -25.73 -45.98
C LEU A 209 -47.53 -25.37 -47.30
N GLU A 210 -47.11 -24.30 -47.96
CA GLU A 210 -47.59 -23.89 -49.27
C GLU A 210 -47.27 -24.96 -50.32
N GLU A 211 -46.06 -25.50 -50.37
CA GLU A 211 -45.71 -26.61 -51.25
C GLU A 211 -46.54 -27.87 -50.99
N ALA A 212 -46.79 -28.20 -49.69
CA ALA A 212 -47.59 -29.35 -49.32
C ALA A 212 -49.08 -29.18 -49.70
N HIS A 213 -49.60 -27.95 -49.71
CA HIS A 213 -50.96 -27.64 -50.17
C HIS A 213 -51.05 -27.75 -51.69
N HIS A 214 -50.11 -27.18 -52.42
CA HIS A 214 -50.05 -27.30 -53.90
C HIS A 214 -49.92 -28.76 -54.37
N TYR A 215 -49.14 -29.59 -53.70
CA TYR A 215 -49.01 -31.00 -53.97
C TYR A 215 -50.33 -31.77 -53.77
N LYS A 216 -51.18 -31.39 -52.81
CA LYS A 216 -52.49 -31.99 -52.56
C LYS A 216 -53.50 -31.58 -53.57
N GLU A 217 -53.50 -30.33 -54.07
CA GLU A 217 -54.38 -29.86 -55.12
C GLU A 217 -54.13 -30.57 -56.43
N HIS A 218 -52.91 -30.86 -56.84
CA HIS A 218 -52.55 -31.60 -58.04
C HIS A 218 -52.81 -33.12 -57.95
N GLN A 219 -53.16 -33.68 -56.82
CA GLN A 219 -53.56 -35.08 -56.73
C GLN A 219 -55.08 -35.29 -56.83
N PHE A 220 -55.83 -34.21 -56.82
CA PHE A 220 -57.33 -34.25 -56.95
C PHE A 220 -57.86 -33.70 -58.27
N GLU A 221 -56.98 -33.34 -59.23
CA GLU A 221 -57.24 -33.16 -60.67
C GLU A 221 -56.87 -34.43 -61.47
#